data_f4e79949e7cf61ead92010b57345529d
#
_entry.id   f4e79949e7cf61ead92010b57345529d
#
_cell.length_a   1.000
_cell.length_b   1.000
_cell.length_c   1.000
_cell.angle_alpha   90.00
_cell.angle_beta   90.00
_cell.angle_gamma   90.00
#
_symmetry.space_group_name_H-M   'P 1'
#
loop_
_entity.id
_entity.type
_entity.pdbx_description
1 polymer ?
#
loop_
_entity_poly.entity_id
_entity_poly.type
_entity_poly.pdbx_seq_one_letter_code
_entity_poly.pdbx_strand_id
1 'polypeptide(L)' 'MIALSEQQIIDQLAQRLVDAHATVEPAQVAKVVHEQYARFEGRPIRDFIPLFVERNATAELTRINA' A
#
# COMPACT_ATOMS: atom_id res chain seq x y z
N MET A 1 5.45 23.39 9.41
CA MET A 1 5.66 22.07 8.80
C MET A 1 4.33 21.41 8.52
N ILE A 2 4.16 20.90 7.32
CA ILE A 2 2.91 20.27 6.91
C ILE A 2 3.04 18.77 7.11
N ALA A 3 2.18 18.20 7.91
CA ALA A 3 2.13 16.75 8.09
C ALA A 3 1.51 16.11 6.86
N LEU A 4 2.05 14.97 6.43
CA LEU A 4 1.46 14.20 5.34
C LEU A 4 0.12 13.64 5.78
N SER A 5 -0.86 13.70 4.89
CA SER A 5 -2.12 13.03 5.13
C SER A 5 -1.93 11.51 4.99
N GLU A 6 -2.84 10.75 5.56
CA GLU A 6 -2.79 9.29 5.42
C GLU A 6 -2.83 8.89 3.94
N GLN A 7 -3.65 9.58 3.14
CA GLN A 7 -3.74 9.31 1.71
C GLN A 7 -2.40 9.54 1.01
N GLN A 8 -1.68 10.59 1.37
CA GLN A 8 -0.38 10.87 0.78
C GLN A 8 0.64 9.78 1.16
N ILE A 9 0.58 9.31 2.39
CA ILE A 9 1.46 8.23 2.85
C ILE A 9 1.18 6.96 2.05
N ILE A 10 -0.09 6.65 1.84
CA ILE A 10 -0.49 5.46 1.06
C ILE A 10 -0.06 5.61 -0.40
N ASP A 11 -0.20 6.80 -0.98
CA ASP A 11 0.24 7.04 -2.35
C ASP A 11 1.75 6.87 -2.50
N GLN A 12 2.53 7.37 -1.55
CA GLN A 12 3.98 7.18 -1.55
C GLN A 12 4.36 5.71 -1.38
N LEU A 13 3.63 5.00 -0.53
CA LEU A 13 3.81 3.57 -0.34
C LEU A 13 3.55 2.81 -1.64
N ALA A 14 2.47 3.15 -2.33
CA ALA A 14 2.15 2.51 -3.61
C ALA A 14 3.26 2.72 -4.62
N GLN A 15 3.79 3.94 -4.72
CA GLN A 15 4.87 4.25 -5.65
C GLN A 15 6.14 3.46 -5.30
N ARG A 16 6.44 3.35 -4.02
CA ARG A 16 7.60 2.58 -3.57
C ARG A 16 7.46 1.10 -3.93
N LEU A 17 6.27 0.55 -3.81
CA LEU A 17 6.01 -0.84 -4.17
C LEU A 17 6.05 -1.05 -5.69
N VAL A 18 5.60 -0.07 -6.48
CA VAL A 18 5.75 -0.11 -7.93
C VAL A 18 7.23 -0.27 -8.29
N ASP A 19 8.08 0.51 -7.66
CA ASP A 19 9.52 0.46 -7.94
C ASP A 19 10.13 -0.86 -7.49
N ALA A 20 9.67 -1.42 -6.37
CA ALA A 20 10.20 -2.67 -5.83
C ALA A 20 9.70 -3.90 -6.58
N HIS A 21 8.58 -3.80 -7.27
CA HIS A 21 7.98 -4.92 -8.02
C HIS A 21 7.85 -4.58 -9.50
N ALA A 22 9.00 -4.34 -10.12
CA ALA A 22 9.06 -3.86 -11.50
C ALA A 22 8.44 -4.81 -12.53
N THR A 23 8.32 -6.10 -12.20
CA THR A 23 7.72 -7.09 -13.08
C THR A 23 6.19 -7.11 -13.02
N VAL A 24 5.60 -6.41 -12.04
CA VAL A 24 4.15 -6.28 -11.91
C VAL A 24 3.74 -4.93 -12.47
N GLU A 25 2.64 -4.89 -13.22
CA GLU A 25 2.16 -3.63 -13.78
C GLU A 25 1.86 -2.62 -12.68
N PRO A 26 2.22 -1.34 -12.85
CA PRO A 26 1.93 -0.31 -11.85
C PRO A 26 0.45 -0.24 -11.46
N ALA A 27 -0.45 -0.41 -12.42
CA ALA A 27 -1.90 -0.40 -12.13
C ALA A 27 -2.29 -1.54 -11.20
N GLN A 28 -1.67 -2.70 -11.37
CA GLN A 28 -1.92 -3.85 -10.51
C GLN A 28 -1.39 -3.61 -9.10
N VAL A 29 -0.22 -3.01 -8.99
CA VAL A 29 0.36 -2.66 -7.69
C VAL A 29 -0.55 -1.69 -6.95
N ALA A 30 -0.98 -0.64 -7.64
CA ALA A 30 -1.88 0.36 -7.05
C ALA A 30 -3.19 -0.27 -6.58
N LYS A 31 -3.75 -1.18 -7.39
CA LYS A 31 -4.98 -1.88 -7.02
C LYS A 31 -4.80 -2.68 -5.74
N VAL A 32 -3.71 -3.43 -5.63
CA VAL A 32 -3.44 -4.25 -4.43
C VAL A 32 -3.30 -3.35 -3.21
N VAL A 33 -2.55 -2.25 -3.32
CA VAL A 33 -2.37 -1.32 -2.21
C VAL A 33 -3.71 -0.74 -1.75
N HIS A 34 -4.53 -0.28 -2.69
CA HIS A 34 -5.82 0.31 -2.36
C HIS A 34 -6.78 -0.71 -1.76
N GLU A 35 -6.76 -1.94 -2.23
CA GLU A 35 -7.58 -3.01 -1.66
C GLU A 35 -7.18 -3.31 -0.22
N GLN A 36 -5.88 -3.37 0.06
CA GLN A 36 -5.42 -3.60 1.42
C GLN A 36 -5.74 -2.42 2.33
N TYR A 37 -5.60 -1.20 1.80
CA TYR A 37 -5.95 -0.01 2.56
C TYR A 37 -7.44 0.01 2.92
N ALA A 38 -8.30 -0.37 1.99
CA ALA A 38 -9.74 -0.38 2.22
C ALA A 38 -10.15 -1.28 3.38
N ARG A 39 -9.38 -2.33 3.66
CA ARG A 39 -9.66 -3.24 4.77
C ARG A 39 -9.54 -2.58 6.13
N PHE A 40 -8.83 -1.46 6.20
CA PHE A 40 -8.62 -0.74 7.46
C PHE A 40 -9.52 0.49 7.59
N GLU A 41 -10.42 0.69 6.65
CA GLU A 41 -11.37 1.79 6.73
C GLU A 41 -12.25 1.62 7.96
N GLY A 42 -12.43 2.72 8.70
CA GLY A 42 -13.24 2.71 9.91
C GLY A 42 -12.52 2.27 11.18
N ARG A 43 -11.26 1.87 11.06
CA ARG A 43 -10.47 1.51 12.24
C ARG A 43 -10.14 2.77 13.05
N PRO A 44 -10.34 2.76 14.37
CA PRO A 44 -10.10 3.95 15.20
C PRO A 44 -8.61 4.27 15.37
N ILE A 45 -7.75 3.26 15.39
CA ILE A 45 -6.31 3.47 15.54
C ILE A 45 -5.68 3.44 14.16
N ARG A 46 -5.07 4.58 13.75
CA ARG A 46 -4.54 4.75 12.39
C ARG A 46 -3.02 4.71 12.31
N ASP A 47 -2.33 4.72 13.44
CA ASP A 47 -0.88 4.93 13.47
C ASP A 47 -0.09 3.91 12.65
N PHE A 48 -0.51 2.65 12.68
CA PHE A 48 0.23 1.57 12.01
C PHE A 48 -0.43 1.07 10.73
N ILE A 49 -1.49 1.74 10.26
CA ILE A 49 -2.19 1.31 9.07
C ILE A 49 -1.28 1.28 7.84
N PRO A 50 -0.45 2.31 7.57
CA PRO A 50 0.47 2.23 6.43
C PRO A 50 1.41 1.03 6.51
N LEU A 51 1.90 0.70 7.69
CA LEU A 51 2.78 -0.44 7.88
C LEU A 51 2.07 -1.77 7.55
N PHE A 52 0.84 -1.92 8.02
CA PHE A 52 0.07 -3.13 7.73
C PHE A 52 -0.31 -3.23 6.26
N VAL A 53 -0.65 -2.10 5.65
CA VAL A 53 -0.94 -2.07 4.21
C VAL A 53 0.29 -2.50 3.42
N GLU A 54 1.46 -1.98 3.77
CA GLU A 54 2.71 -2.36 3.11
C GLU A 54 2.99 -3.85 3.23
N ARG A 55 2.86 -4.40 4.43
CA ARG A 55 3.10 -5.83 4.66
C ARG A 55 2.15 -6.69 3.85
N ASN A 56 0.86 -6.36 3.90
CA ASN A 56 -0.15 -7.15 3.22
C ASN A 56 -0.02 -7.03 1.70
N ALA A 57 0.25 -5.82 1.21
CA ALA A 57 0.43 -5.60 -0.22
C ALA A 57 1.68 -6.31 -0.73
N THR A 58 2.79 -6.26 0.02
CA THR A 58 4.01 -6.95 -0.35
C THR A 58 3.79 -8.45 -0.44
N ALA A 59 3.09 -9.03 0.53
CA ALA A 59 2.79 -10.46 0.53
C ALA A 59 1.94 -10.84 -0.68
N GLU A 60 0.95 -10.02 -1.01
CA GLU A 60 0.08 -10.27 -2.15
C GLU A 60 0.85 -10.18 -3.47
N LEU A 61 1.69 -9.15 -3.62
CA LEU A 61 2.48 -8.95 -4.82
C LEU A 61 3.50 -10.07 -5.01
N THR A 62 4.10 -10.53 -3.94
CA THR A 62 5.03 -11.66 -3.99
C THR A 62 4.32 -12.91 -4.48
N ARG A 63 3.09 -13.13 -4.03
CA ARG A 63 2.28 -14.27 -4.45
C ARG A 63 1.90 -14.19 -5.92
N ILE A 64 1.51 -12.99 -6.38
CA ILE A 64 1.15 -12.77 -7.78
C ILE A 64 2.35 -13.01 -8.70
N ASN A 65 3.54 -12.63 -8.24
CA ASN A 65 4.78 -12.73 -9.03
C ASN A 65 5.47 -14.08 -8.92
N ALA A 66 4.91 -14.98 -8.15
CA ALA A 66 5.50 -16.30 -7.93
C ALA A 66 5.32 -17.24 -9.13
#